data_7560235c011ef052baa6811785736a3f
#
_entry.id   7560235c011ef052baa6811785736a3f
#
_cell.length_a   1.000
_cell.length_b   1.000
_cell.length_c   1.000
_cell.angle_alpha   90.00
_cell.angle_beta   90.00
_cell.angle_gamma   90.00
#
_symmetry.space_group_name_H-M   'P 1'
#
loop_
_entity.id
_entity.type
_entity.pdbx_description
1 polymer ?
#
loop_
_entity_poly.entity_id
_entity_poly.type
_entity_poly.pdbx_seq_one_letter_code
_entity_poly.pdbx_strand_id
1 'polypeptide(L)'
;CGIAYLYTLYTDGTNVYYGVDVEATEDVSYLGDPFEDSYEELKSVFEGQEYVQDYIDETEDGDLITVYKPITNSEGKVVAVLGCDYDASDITARLEASLVEWSRSVWSALFWQ
;
A
#
# COMPACT_ATOMS: atom_id res chain seq x y z
N CYS A 1 -10.88 -7.32 -5.79
CA CYS A 1 -9.83 -6.37 -5.45
C CYS A 1 -8.51 -6.86 -6.02
N GLY A 2 -7.86 -6.01 -6.78
CA GLY A 2 -6.61 -6.35 -7.44
C GLY A 2 -5.40 -5.77 -6.73
N ILE A 3 -4.30 -6.53 -6.76
CA ILE A 3 -2.98 -5.98 -6.44
C ILE A 3 -2.56 -5.17 -7.66
N ALA A 4 -2.30 -3.87 -7.47
CA ALA A 4 -1.83 -3.00 -8.55
C ALA A 4 -0.32 -3.21 -8.77
N TYR A 5 0.46 -3.23 -7.69
CA TYR A 5 1.90 -3.39 -7.74
C TYR A 5 2.37 -4.36 -6.65
N LEU A 6 3.33 -5.20 -6.98
CA LEU A 6 3.96 -6.15 -6.07
C LEU A 6 5.47 -6.08 -6.27
N TYR A 7 6.20 -5.82 -5.20
CA TYR A 7 7.64 -5.63 -5.27
C TYR A 7 8.32 -6.02 -3.97
N THR A 8 9.63 -6.23 -4.01
CA THR A 8 10.43 -6.43 -2.81
C THR A 8 11.40 -5.27 -2.62
N LEU A 9 11.72 -5.00 -1.36
CA LEU A 9 12.67 -3.95 -0.97
C LEU A 9 13.75 -4.53 -0.07
N TYR A 10 14.96 -3.99 -0.19
CA TYR A 10 16.05 -4.30 0.74
C TYR A 10 16.77 -3.01 1.14
N THR A 11 17.60 -3.10 2.18
CA THR A 11 18.31 -1.92 2.70
C THR A 11 19.76 -2.24 3.02
N ASP A 12 20.61 -1.23 2.90
CA ASP A 12 21.99 -1.24 3.41
C ASP A 12 22.11 -0.61 4.81
N GLY A 13 20.97 -0.26 5.42
CA GLY A 13 20.89 0.42 6.71
C GLY A 13 20.77 1.94 6.62
N THR A 14 20.90 2.50 5.43
CA THR A 14 20.80 3.95 5.19
C THR A 14 19.80 4.23 4.08
N ASN A 15 19.86 3.50 2.99
CA ASN A 15 18.98 3.64 1.83
C ASN A 15 18.18 2.38 1.60
N VAL A 16 17.08 2.52 0.87
CA VAL A 16 16.20 1.41 0.49
C VAL A 16 16.24 1.26 -1.03
N TYR A 17 16.28 0.03 -1.49
CA TYR A 17 16.39 -0.31 -2.90
C TYR A 17 15.35 -1.34 -3.30
N TYR A 18 14.96 -1.32 -4.56
CA TYR A 18 14.13 -2.37 -5.13
C TYR A 18 14.91 -3.68 -5.28
N GLY A 19 14.31 -4.78 -4.87
CA GLY A 19 14.79 -6.12 -5.19
C GLY A 19 14.14 -6.62 -6.46
N VAL A 20 12.90 -7.08 -6.37
CA VAL A 20 12.12 -7.58 -7.50
C VAL A 20 10.86 -6.72 -7.62
N ASP A 21 10.50 -6.36 -8.84
CA ASP A 21 9.25 -5.67 -9.14
C ASP A 21 8.49 -6.51 -10.17
N VAL A 22 7.28 -6.92 -9.82
CA VAL A 22 6.44 -7.78 -10.64
C VAL A 22 5.46 -6.92 -11.43
N GLU A 23 5.98 -6.05 -12.26
CA GLU A 23 5.17 -5.24 -13.14
C GLU A 23 5.44 -5.61 -14.59
N ALA A 24 4.37 -5.74 -15.39
CA ALA A 24 4.46 -6.14 -16.78
C ALA A 24 4.56 -4.95 -17.75
N THR A 25 4.85 -3.75 -17.24
CA THR A 25 4.91 -2.52 -18.03
C THR A 25 6.34 -1.98 -18.12
N GLU A 26 6.51 -0.92 -18.92
CA GLU A 26 7.80 -0.23 -19.06
C GLU A 26 8.24 0.50 -17.80
N ASP A 27 7.34 0.68 -16.85
CA ASP A 27 7.59 1.39 -15.58
C ASP A 27 8.16 0.47 -14.48
N VAL A 28 8.54 -0.76 -14.84
CA VAL A 28 9.12 -1.71 -13.88
C VAL A 28 10.43 -1.18 -13.30
N SER A 29 10.58 -1.33 -11.98
CA SER A 29 11.82 -1.01 -11.29
C SER A 29 12.77 -2.21 -11.33
N TYR A 30 14.05 -1.96 -11.44
CA TYR A 30 15.08 -2.99 -11.55
C TYR A 30 15.82 -3.19 -10.25
N LEU A 31 16.41 -4.35 -10.07
CA LEU A 31 17.24 -4.67 -8.92
C LEU A 31 18.28 -3.56 -8.68
N GLY A 32 18.27 -3.00 -7.48
CA GLY A 32 19.19 -1.95 -7.08
C GLY A 32 18.72 -0.52 -7.37
N ASP A 33 17.58 -0.35 -8.02
CA ASP A 33 17.00 0.99 -8.19
C ASP A 33 16.63 1.57 -6.82
N PRO A 34 16.89 2.86 -6.56
CA PRO A 34 16.55 3.46 -5.28
C PRO A 34 15.04 3.55 -5.10
N PHE A 35 14.60 3.25 -3.88
CA PHE A 35 13.21 3.45 -3.48
C PHE A 35 13.03 4.89 -2.98
N GLU A 36 11.86 5.45 -3.18
CA GLU A 36 11.59 6.86 -2.84
C GLU A 36 11.56 7.13 -1.34
N ASP A 37 11.08 6.18 -0.54
CA ASP A 37 11.02 6.32 0.91
C ASP A 37 12.37 5.97 1.54
N SER A 38 12.71 6.69 2.62
CA SER A 38 13.95 6.45 3.33
C SER A 38 13.86 5.23 4.25
N TYR A 39 15.02 4.74 4.67
CA TYR A 39 15.10 3.68 5.69
C TYR A 39 14.34 4.05 6.98
N GLU A 40 14.41 5.31 7.39
CA GLU A 40 13.73 5.77 8.62
C GLU A 40 12.21 5.57 8.55
N GLU A 41 11.60 5.77 7.38
CA GLU A 41 10.17 5.59 7.19
C GLU A 41 9.77 4.10 7.22
N LEU A 42 10.67 3.21 6.80
CA LEU A 42 10.44 1.78 6.75
C LEU A 42 11.11 1.00 7.89
N LYS A 43 11.72 1.70 8.82
CA LYS A 43 12.51 1.10 9.89
C LYS A 43 11.75 0.05 10.68
N SER A 44 10.49 0.32 11.05
CA SER A 44 9.68 -0.62 11.80
C SER A 44 9.44 -1.93 11.04
N VAL A 45 9.29 -1.85 9.72
CA VAL A 45 9.08 -3.03 8.87
C VAL A 45 10.37 -3.84 8.78
N PHE A 46 11.51 -3.19 8.58
CA PHE A 46 12.81 -3.87 8.58
C PHE A 46 13.18 -4.46 9.95
N GLU A 47 12.53 -4.00 11.01
CA GLU A 47 12.64 -4.56 12.36
C GLU A 47 11.64 -5.68 12.64
N GLY A 48 10.77 -6.01 11.70
CA GLY A 48 9.87 -7.15 11.77
C GLY A 48 8.40 -6.84 11.97
N GLN A 49 7.97 -5.58 11.89
CA GLN A 49 6.57 -5.20 12.03
C GLN A 49 5.91 -5.07 10.66
N GLU A 50 4.66 -5.49 10.56
CA GLU A 50 3.84 -5.24 9.37
C GLU A 50 3.35 -3.79 9.38
N TYR A 51 3.23 -3.21 8.20
CA TYR A 51 2.66 -1.88 8.02
C TYR A 51 1.48 -1.96 7.06
N VAL A 52 0.37 -1.38 7.47
CA VAL A 52 -0.81 -1.21 6.62
C VAL A 52 -1.15 0.28 6.60
N GLN A 53 -1.16 0.86 5.42
CA GLN A 53 -1.52 2.27 5.26
C GLN A 53 -2.99 2.47 5.67
N ASP A 54 -3.25 3.47 6.49
CA ASP A 54 -4.58 3.75 7.04
C ASP A 54 -5.34 4.84 6.28
N TYR A 55 -4.85 5.21 5.12
CA TYR A 55 -5.47 6.18 4.23
C TYR A 55 -5.34 5.72 2.78
N ILE A 56 -6.19 6.26 1.91
CA ILE A 56 -6.11 6.00 0.47
C ILE A 56 -5.27 7.10 -0.18
N ASP A 57 -4.22 6.68 -0.88
CA ASP A 57 -3.36 7.60 -1.62
C ASP A 57 -3.93 7.79 -3.03
N GLU A 58 -4.35 9.00 -3.34
CA GLU A 58 -4.87 9.36 -4.66
C GLU A 58 -3.70 9.74 -5.55
N THR A 59 -3.30 8.83 -6.43
CA THR A 59 -2.16 9.03 -7.34
C THR A 59 -2.61 9.14 -8.79
N GLU A 60 -1.70 9.52 -9.66
CA GLU A 60 -1.94 9.52 -11.11
C GLU A 60 -2.24 8.12 -11.65
N ASP A 61 -1.73 7.09 -10.97
CA ASP A 61 -1.95 5.67 -11.32
C ASP A 61 -3.19 5.07 -10.66
N GLY A 62 -3.98 5.89 -9.98
CA GLY A 62 -5.20 5.48 -9.30
C GLY A 62 -5.13 5.66 -7.79
N ASP A 63 -6.16 5.18 -7.11
CA ASP A 63 -6.25 5.20 -5.65
C ASP A 63 -5.59 3.95 -5.09
N LEU A 64 -4.56 4.12 -4.26
CA LEU A 64 -3.74 3.01 -3.76
C LEU A 64 -3.73 2.95 -2.24
N ILE A 65 -3.69 1.73 -1.73
CA ILE A 65 -3.39 1.43 -0.32
C ILE A 65 -2.15 0.54 -0.29
N THR A 66 -1.13 0.97 0.43
CA THR A 66 0.15 0.26 0.51
C THR A 66 0.21 -0.61 1.77
N VAL A 67 0.70 -1.83 1.61
CA VAL A 67 0.98 -2.77 2.69
C VAL A 67 2.42 -3.25 2.57
N TYR A 68 3.14 -3.23 3.69
CA TYR A 68 4.49 -3.77 3.77
C TYR A 68 4.53 -4.95 4.73
N LYS A 69 5.17 -6.04 4.32
CA LYS A 69 5.39 -7.22 5.15
C LYS A 69 6.86 -7.58 5.20
N PRO A 70 7.43 -7.80 6.39
CA PRO A 70 8.80 -8.27 6.48
C PRO A 70 8.93 -9.70 5.98
N ILE A 71 10.01 -9.96 5.25
CA ILE A 71 10.40 -11.32 4.82
C ILE A 71 11.55 -11.74 5.71
N THR A 72 11.35 -12.82 6.47
CA THR A 72 12.36 -13.32 7.41
C THR A 72 12.99 -14.60 6.90
N ASN A 73 14.25 -14.82 7.27
CA ASN A 73 14.93 -16.08 7.01
C ASN A 73 14.60 -17.12 8.10
N SER A 74 15.20 -18.30 8.03
CA SER A 74 14.98 -19.37 9.00
C SER A 74 15.42 -19.03 10.43
N GLU A 75 16.26 -18.02 10.60
CA GLU A 75 16.73 -17.53 11.90
C GLU A 75 15.85 -16.41 12.47
N GLY A 76 14.79 -16.02 11.74
CA GLY A 76 13.91 -14.95 12.15
C GLY A 76 14.43 -13.54 11.84
N LYS A 77 15.53 -13.43 11.10
CA LYS A 77 16.07 -12.13 10.70
C LYS A 77 15.36 -11.62 9.45
N VAL A 78 14.98 -10.35 9.46
CA VAL A 78 14.38 -9.71 8.28
C VAL A 78 15.45 -9.51 7.22
N VAL A 79 15.27 -10.10 6.05
CA VAL A 79 16.20 -10.03 4.93
C VAL A 79 15.69 -9.16 3.79
N ALA A 80 14.38 -8.92 3.74
CA ALA A 80 13.74 -8.07 2.74
C ALA A 80 12.37 -7.64 3.23
N VAL A 81 11.72 -6.79 2.46
CA VAL A 81 10.33 -6.37 2.69
C VAL A 81 9.53 -6.62 1.43
N LEU A 82 8.36 -7.22 1.57
CA LEU A 82 7.39 -7.35 0.48
C LEU A 82 6.48 -6.14 0.51
N GLY A 83 6.43 -5.39 -0.58
CA GLY A 83 5.53 -4.28 -0.77
C GLY A 83 4.38 -4.64 -1.70
N CYS A 84 3.17 -4.30 -1.30
CA CYS A 84 1.97 -4.46 -2.13
C CYS A 84 1.22 -3.15 -2.16
N ASP A 85 0.93 -2.66 -3.34
CA ASP A 85 0.02 -1.55 -3.54
C ASP A 85 -1.29 -2.10 -4.10
N TYR A 86 -2.37 -1.94 -3.35
CA TYR A 86 -3.70 -2.40 -3.74
C TYR A 86 -4.46 -1.29 -4.42
N ASP A 87 -5.19 -1.64 -5.47
CA ASP A 87 -6.12 -0.72 -6.10
C ASP A 87 -7.33 -0.52 -5.17
N ALA A 88 -7.48 0.69 -4.67
CA ALA A 88 -8.54 1.06 -3.73
C ALA A 88 -9.71 1.78 -4.41
N SER A 89 -9.74 1.87 -5.72
CA SER A 89 -10.79 2.60 -6.46
C SER A 89 -12.18 2.05 -6.17
N ASP A 90 -12.32 0.73 -6.10
CA ASP A 90 -13.59 0.08 -5.75
C ASP A 90 -14.03 0.40 -4.32
N ILE A 91 -13.09 0.45 -3.40
CA ILE A 91 -13.37 0.78 -1.99
C ILE A 91 -13.86 2.22 -1.88
N THR A 92 -13.18 3.14 -2.56
CA THR A 92 -13.57 4.56 -2.60
C THR A 92 -14.98 4.72 -3.17
N ALA A 93 -15.27 4.07 -4.29
CA ALA A 93 -16.60 4.11 -4.92
C ALA A 93 -17.69 3.57 -4.00
N ARG A 94 -17.44 2.47 -3.30
CA ARG A 94 -18.37 1.88 -2.34
C ARG A 94 -18.61 2.77 -1.13
N LEU A 95 -17.58 3.40 -0.61
CA LEU A 95 -17.70 4.34 0.51
C LEU A 95 -18.51 5.56 0.11
N GLU A 96 -18.27 6.13 -1.06
CA GLU A 96 -19.03 7.25 -1.58
C GLU A 96 -20.50 6.89 -1.77
N ALA A 97 -20.81 5.73 -2.35
CA ALA A 97 -22.17 5.24 -2.50
C ALA A 97 -22.87 5.04 -1.15
N SER A 98 -22.16 4.48 -0.17
CA SER A 98 -22.69 4.27 1.19
C SER A 98 -23.00 5.59 1.87
N LEU A 99 -22.17 6.61 1.72
CA LEU A 99 -22.41 7.93 2.28
C LEU A 99 -23.63 8.59 1.66
N VAL A 100 -23.85 8.45 0.36
CA VAL A 100 -25.03 8.96 -0.33
C VAL A 100 -26.30 8.28 0.19
N GLU A 101 -26.29 6.95 0.32
CA GLU A 101 -27.43 6.20 0.88
C GLU A 101 -27.72 6.61 2.31
N TRP A 102 -26.70 6.74 3.13
CA TRP A 102 -26.84 7.17 4.52
C TRP A 102 -27.45 8.57 4.60
N SER A 103 -26.97 9.48 3.78
CA SER A 103 -27.48 10.85 3.69
C SER A 103 -28.97 10.88 3.32
N ARG A 104 -29.38 10.08 2.32
CA ARG A 104 -30.79 9.94 1.93
C ARG A 104 -31.66 9.40 3.05
N SER A 105 -31.18 8.40 3.78
CA SER A 105 -31.89 7.81 4.92
C SER A 105 -32.10 8.81 6.04
N VAL A 106 -31.11 9.62 6.35
CA VAL A 106 -31.22 10.68 7.36
C VAL A 106 -32.26 11.74 6.95
N TRP A 107 -32.18 12.21 5.69
CA TRP A 107 -33.15 13.19 5.18
C TRP A 107 -34.58 12.64 5.21
N SER A 108 -34.78 11.39 4.81
CA SER A 108 -36.09 10.75 4.86
C SER A 108 -36.65 10.71 6.30
N ALA A 109 -35.81 10.35 7.26
CA ALA A 109 -36.23 10.31 8.68
C ALA A 109 -36.57 11.69 9.21
N LEU A 110 -35.88 12.75 8.73
CA LEU A 110 -36.16 14.12 9.19
C LEU A 110 -37.41 14.74 8.58
N PHE A 111 -37.78 14.36 7.36
CA PHE A 111 -38.87 15.01 6.61
C PHE A 111 -40.16 14.19 6.52
N TRP A 112 -40.21 12.97 7.03
CA TRP A 112 -41.38 12.11 7.04
C TRP A 112 -42.11 12.08 8.40
N GLN A 113 -41.90 13.07 9.20
CA GLN A 113 -42.68 13.18 10.46
C GLN A 113 -43.98 13.93 10.20
#